data_4447a3230b21cc38bc5d22acc8b260d4
#
_entry.id   4447a3230b21cc38bc5d22acc8b260d4
#
_cell.length_a   1.000
_cell.length_b   1.000
_cell.length_c   1.000
_cell.angle_alpha   90.00
_cell.angle_beta   90.00
_cell.angle_gamma   90.00
#
_symmetry.space_group_name_H-M   'P 1'
#
loop_
_entity.id
_entity.type
_entity.pdbx_description
1 polymer ?
#
loop_
_entity_poly.entity_id
_entity_poly.type
_entity_poly.pdbx_seq_one_letter_code
_entity_poly.pdbx_strand_id
1 'polypeptide(L)'
;MRRTIPVADRYKHILAARVGDAMQARNAPPSPWISVCKIDPATRWCVGCLRTLDEIGAWANSSDDDKRAVWGVIADRLKASPV
;
A
#
# COMPACT_ATOMS: atom_id res chain seq x y z
N MET A 1 -30.08 -0.41 6.99
CA MET A 1 -29.23 -0.48 5.86
C MET A 1 -27.86 -1.00 6.25
N ARG A 2 -27.36 -1.79 5.44
CA ARG A 2 -26.09 -2.24 5.80
C ARG A 2 -25.08 -1.50 5.02
N ARG A 3 -24.03 -1.26 5.58
CA ARG A 3 -23.04 -0.57 4.88
C ARG A 3 -22.11 -1.53 4.20
N THR A 4 -21.74 -1.16 3.05
CA THR A 4 -20.79 -1.91 2.30
C THR A 4 -19.42 -1.72 2.91
N ILE A 5 -18.67 -2.79 3.04
CA ILE A 5 -17.31 -2.69 3.47
C ILE A 5 -16.52 -2.02 2.36
N PRO A 6 -15.84 -0.91 2.65
CA PRO A 6 -15.03 -0.25 1.63
C PRO A 6 -13.99 -1.17 1.03
N VAL A 7 -13.70 -0.99 -0.23
CA VAL A 7 -12.69 -1.76 -0.92
C VAL A 7 -11.36 -1.69 -0.18
N ALA A 8 -11.00 -0.50 0.30
CA ALA A 8 -9.76 -0.31 1.04
C ALA A 8 -9.72 -1.16 2.30
N ASP A 9 -10.85 -1.30 2.99
CA ASP A 9 -10.92 -2.12 4.19
C ASP A 9 -10.57 -3.58 3.90
N ARG A 10 -11.11 -4.07 2.79
CA ARG A 10 -10.86 -5.43 2.38
C ARG A 10 -9.39 -5.69 2.12
N TYR A 11 -8.74 -4.75 1.46
CA TYR A 11 -7.34 -4.91 1.08
C TYR A 11 -6.37 -4.57 2.22
N LYS A 12 -6.83 -3.89 3.25
CA LYS A 12 -5.98 -3.56 4.40
C LYS A 12 -5.42 -4.80 5.07
N HIS A 13 -6.21 -5.84 5.17
CA HIS A 13 -5.74 -7.09 5.78
C HIS A 13 -4.61 -7.70 4.97
N ILE A 14 -4.73 -7.66 3.66
CA ILE A 14 -3.70 -8.19 2.78
C ILE A 14 -2.43 -7.36 2.90
N LEU A 15 -2.57 -6.04 2.87
CA LEU A 15 -1.43 -5.15 2.99
C LEU A 15 -0.74 -5.28 4.34
N ALA A 16 -1.52 -5.34 5.41
CA ALA A 16 -0.96 -5.45 6.75
C ALA A 16 -0.10 -6.72 6.89
N ALA A 17 -0.57 -7.83 6.33
CA ALA A 17 0.20 -9.06 6.36
C ALA A 17 1.49 -8.93 5.57
N ARG A 18 1.45 -8.21 4.44
CA ARG A 18 2.62 -8.04 3.60
C ARG A 18 3.64 -7.07 4.16
N VAL A 19 3.20 -6.10 4.96
CA VAL A 19 4.12 -5.13 5.55
C VAL A 19 5.22 -5.85 6.34
N GLY A 20 4.84 -6.79 7.19
CA GLY A 20 5.80 -7.52 7.99
C GLY A 20 6.83 -8.25 7.13
N ASP A 21 6.36 -8.96 6.11
CA ASP A 21 7.24 -9.68 5.22
C ASP A 21 8.16 -8.75 4.45
N ALA A 22 7.62 -7.64 3.98
CA ALA A 22 8.39 -6.68 3.19
C ALA A 22 9.46 -6.00 4.02
N MET A 23 9.16 -5.65 5.26
CA MET A 23 10.12 -5.00 6.15
C MET A 23 11.25 -5.94 6.55
N GLN A 24 11.00 -7.24 6.53
CA GLN A 24 12.01 -8.23 6.85
C GLN A 24 12.78 -8.72 5.64
N ALA A 25 12.34 -8.38 4.44
CA ALA A 25 13.00 -8.82 3.22
C ALA A 25 14.37 -8.17 3.11
N ARG A 26 15.39 -8.99 2.91
CA ARG A 26 16.76 -8.47 2.77
C ARG A 26 17.00 -7.91 1.39
N ASN A 27 16.43 -8.55 0.39
CA ASN A 27 16.59 -8.13 -1.00
C ASN A 27 15.23 -8.02 -1.64
N ALA A 28 15.11 -7.11 -2.60
CA ALA A 28 13.94 -7.00 -3.47
C ALA A 28 12.62 -7.10 -2.71
N PRO A 29 12.29 -6.12 -1.85
CA PRO A 29 10.99 -6.14 -1.18
C PRO A 29 9.87 -6.30 -2.21
N PRO A 30 8.84 -7.10 -1.92
CA PRO A 30 7.77 -7.34 -2.87
C PRO A 30 6.98 -6.08 -3.16
N SER A 31 6.42 -6.01 -4.36
CA SER A 31 5.56 -4.89 -4.73
C SER A 31 4.26 -4.95 -3.92
N PRO A 32 3.76 -3.81 -3.44
CA PRO A 32 2.46 -3.77 -2.76
C PRO A 32 1.26 -3.90 -3.70
N TRP A 33 1.48 -4.01 -4.99
CA TRP A 33 0.39 -4.09 -5.96
C TRP A 33 -0.42 -5.38 -5.77
N ILE A 34 -1.74 -5.24 -5.73
CA ILE A 34 -2.65 -6.38 -5.55
C ILE A 34 -3.73 -6.39 -6.64
N SER A 35 -3.37 -5.93 -7.82
CA SER A 35 -4.25 -5.89 -8.98
C SER A 35 -5.42 -4.92 -8.84
N VAL A 36 -5.33 -3.99 -7.90
CA VAL A 36 -6.31 -2.92 -7.76
C VAL A 36 -5.61 -1.60 -8.01
N CYS A 37 -6.11 -0.84 -8.96
CA CYS A 37 -5.47 0.41 -9.35
C CYS A 37 -6.53 1.50 -9.44
N LYS A 38 -6.93 2.02 -8.28
CA LYS A 38 -7.93 3.06 -8.21
C LYS A 38 -7.50 4.08 -7.17
N ILE A 39 -7.31 5.32 -7.60
CA ILE A 39 -6.87 6.39 -6.72
C ILE A 39 -8.08 7.04 -6.05
N ASP A 40 -8.04 7.10 -4.73
CA ASP A 40 -9.05 7.80 -3.95
C ASP A 40 -8.82 9.30 -4.11
N PRO A 41 -9.81 10.05 -4.58
CA PRO A 41 -9.61 11.49 -4.80
C PRO A 41 -9.37 12.28 -3.52
N ALA A 42 -9.82 11.76 -2.38
CA ALA A 42 -9.62 12.47 -1.11
C ALA A 42 -8.21 12.31 -0.57
N THR A 43 -7.68 11.10 -0.61
CA THR A 43 -6.34 10.83 -0.07
C THR A 43 -5.25 10.87 -1.12
N ARG A 44 -5.61 10.70 -2.38
CA ARG A 44 -4.68 10.54 -3.49
C ARG A 44 -3.90 9.24 -3.42
N TRP A 45 -4.34 8.31 -2.59
CA TRP A 45 -3.71 6.99 -2.47
C TRP A 45 -4.51 5.96 -3.25
N CYS A 46 -3.82 4.97 -3.79
CA CYS A 46 -4.50 3.82 -4.37
C CYS A 46 -5.25 3.06 -3.28
N VAL A 47 -6.52 2.75 -3.52
CA VAL A 47 -7.33 2.07 -2.50
C VAL A 47 -6.83 0.65 -2.22
N GLY A 48 -6.06 0.07 -3.13
CA GLY A 48 -5.54 -1.29 -2.95
C GLY A 48 -4.21 -1.33 -2.23
N CYS A 49 -3.28 -0.46 -2.58
CA CYS A 49 -1.93 -0.53 -2.03
C CYS A 49 -1.51 0.73 -1.27
N LEU A 50 -2.37 1.71 -1.17
CA LEU A 50 -2.17 2.94 -0.41
C LEU A 50 -0.96 3.77 -0.86
N ARG A 51 -0.50 3.57 -2.09
CA ARG A 51 0.56 4.39 -2.67
C ARG A 51 -0.04 5.51 -3.49
N THR A 52 0.70 6.62 -3.60
CA THR A 52 0.34 7.64 -4.56
C THR A 52 0.69 7.16 -5.97
N LEU A 53 0.15 7.83 -6.96
CA LEU A 53 0.44 7.50 -8.35
C LEU A 53 1.94 7.63 -8.65
N ASP A 54 2.58 8.65 -8.10
CA ASP A 54 4.02 8.85 -8.26
C ASP A 54 4.80 7.69 -7.66
N GLU A 55 4.41 7.22 -6.50
CA GLU A 55 5.07 6.09 -5.85
C GLU A 55 4.92 4.81 -6.65
N ILE A 56 3.75 4.61 -7.23
CA ILE A 56 3.52 3.45 -8.10
C ILE A 56 4.44 3.52 -9.32
N GLY A 57 4.51 4.69 -9.95
CA GLY A 57 5.32 4.86 -11.14
C GLY A 57 6.81 4.73 -10.88
N ALA A 58 7.27 5.10 -9.69
CA ALA A 58 8.69 5.07 -9.36
C ALA A 58 9.17 3.71 -8.85
N TRP A 59 8.26 2.80 -8.52
CA TRP A 59 8.63 1.56 -7.83
C TRP A 59 9.69 0.75 -8.57
N ALA A 60 9.53 0.55 -9.87
CA ALA A 60 10.41 -0.31 -10.63
C ALA A 60 11.86 0.20 -10.65
N ASN A 61 12.04 1.51 -10.51
CA ASN A 61 13.36 2.13 -10.55
C ASN A 61 13.89 2.47 -9.15
N SER A 62 13.19 2.07 -8.12
CA SER A 62 13.58 2.35 -6.74
C SER A 62 14.58 1.31 -6.25
N SER A 63 15.48 1.75 -5.38
CA SER A 63 16.39 0.83 -4.69
C SER A 63 15.61 0.00 -3.68
N ASP A 64 16.23 -1.07 -3.17
CA ASP A 64 15.62 -1.88 -2.13
C ASP A 64 15.32 -1.05 -0.89
N ASP A 65 16.23 -0.15 -0.52
CA ASP A 65 16.02 0.73 0.63
C ASP A 65 14.85 1.67 0.40
N ASP A 66 14.73 2.23 -0.79
CA ASP A 66 13.60 3.10 -1.13
C ASP A 66 12.29 2.31 -1.11
N LYS A 67 12.31 1.07 -1.58
CA LYS A 67 11.14 0.21 -1.55
C LYS A 67 10.71 -0.09 -0.12
N ARG A 68 11.67 -0.34 0.77
CA ARG A 68 11.34 -0.53 2.19
C ARG A 68 10.77 0.75 2.80
N ALA A 69 11.30 1.91 2.41
CA ALA A 69 10.76 3.17 2.88
C ALA A 69 9.32 3.36 2.45
N VAL A 70 8.98 2.98 1.22
CA VAL A 70 7.60 3.03 0.75
C VAL A 70 6.71 2.10 1.59
N TRP A 71 7.17 0.90 1.91
CA TRP A 71 6.42 -0.01 2.76
C TRP A 71 6.20 0.58 4.16
N GLY A 72 7.19 1.30 4.69
CA GLY A 72 7.03 2.02 5.95
C GLY A 72 5.95 3.08 5.87
N VAL A 73 5.91 3.80 4.77
CA VAL A 73 4.86 4.80 4.54
C VAL A 73 3.49 4.13 4.42
N ILE A 74 3.42 2.99 3.74
CA ILE A 74 2.17 2.23 3.63
C ILE A 74 1.68 1.81 5.02
N ALA A 75 2.59 1.35 5.87
CA ALA A 75 2.23 0.97 7.24
C ALA A 75 1.63 2.15 7.99
N ASP A 76 2.21 3.33 7.85
CA ASP A 76 1.68 4.53 8.49
C ASP A 76 0.32 4.91 7.93
N ARG A 77 0.15 4.78 6.62
CA ARG A 77 -1.13 5.09 5.98
C ARG A 77 -2.22 4.12 6.38
N LEU A 78 -1.86 2.85 6.62
CA LEU A 78 -2.81 1.86 7.13
C LEU A 78 -3.37 2.29 8.47
N LYS A 79 -2.51 2.82 9.35
CA LYS A 79 -2.95 3.30 10.66
C LYS A 79 -3.78 4.55 10.57
N ALA A 80 -3.46 5.43 9.61
CA ALA A 80 -4.14 6.70 9.45
C ALA A 80 -5.41 6.60 8.63
N SER A 81 -5.64 5.48 7.97
CA SER A 81 -6.78 5.32 7.10
C SER A 81 -8.09 5.42 7.89
N PRO A 82 -9.07 6.17 7.39
CA PRO A 82 -10.32 6.37 8.11
C PRO A 82 -11.24 5.16 8.14
N VAL A 83 -10.89 4.08 7.52
CA VAL A 83 -11.78 2.93 7.45
C VAL A 83 -11.36 1.82 8.40
#